data_d2fc83e6a9faf2a6dcb41bd8c4ff258f
#
_entry.id   d2fc83e6a9faf2a6dcb41bd8c4ff258f
#
_cell.length_a   1.000
_cell.length_b   1.000
_cell.length_c   1.000
_cell.angle_alpha   90.00
_cell.angle_beta   90.00
_cell.angle_gamma   90.00
#
_symmetry.space_group_name_H-M   'P 1'
#
loop_
_entity.id
_entity.type
_entity.pdbx_description
1 polymer ?
#
loop_
_entity_poly.entity_id
_entity_poly.type
_entity_poly.pdbx_seq_one_letter_code
_entity_poly.pdbx_strand_id
1 'polypeptide(L)'
;MGLFPLLAQDNAVAKEMAIKIADRIVASTVYEFKDVKTGKVYTSLDNVSLNPDMRVNSKYLNWHYTNGVTNMALMELGDKIQNRKYEDYVLKNMKFIFDKTNQSYFHRLYDKTFREGGWRAVPRLTWHMIYRNKRLDDNGPMGASLITLNQRHPDDAFQKYIETTNHHIMVSEPRLADGTIARLWPHENTIWADDAFMAVSFISRMGEVTGEKKYFDDAANQILNYTRYLWCPEKQIYYHCYHTDNKEHGVAHWSRANGWIFMATADLLARMPENHPMREDVIKNFQMQASGVARYQGKNGLWHQLLDKEDSYEEITGSSMFVFGIAKGVKEGWLHPDFIYVAWQGFKGMLSKISENGDVTAICVGTGIMPSTVFYYNRPTQENDPMGEGPVLRALVEMIDAPKYTEISANDQYDRIK
;
A
#
# COMPACT_ATOMS: atom_id res chain seq x y z
N MET A 1 4.82 40.63 10.88
CA MET A 1 5.58 39.39 10.72
C MET A 1 5.11 38.42 11.79
N GLY A 2 4.16 37.53 11.46
CA GLY A 2 3.67 36.54 12.39
C GLY A 2 4.69 35.38 12.41
N LEU A 3 5.30 35.19 13.57
CA LEU A 3 6.01 33.95 13.89
C LEU A 3 5.00 32.81 13.75
N PHE A 4 5.07 32.04 12.67
CA PHE A 4 4.43 30.73 12.63
C PHE A 4 5.03 29.92 13.78
N PRO A 5 4.21 29.42 14.72
CA PRO A 5 4.75 28.56 15.75
C PRO A 5 5.50 27.43 15.05
N LEU A 6 6.77 27.23 15.41
CA LEU A 6 7.54 26.06 14.99
C LEU A 6 6.61 24.85 15.13
N LEU A 7 6.31 24.21 14.01
CA LEU A 7 5.54 22.98 13.99
C LEU A 7 6.17 22.05 15.02
N ALA A 8 5.39 21.53 15.92
CA ALA A 8 5.86 20.50 16.84
C ALA A 8 6.30 19.29 16.01
N GLN A 9 7.56 19.31 15.58
CA GLN A 9 8.23 18.22 14.90
C GLN A 9 8.53 17.18 15.98
N ASP A 10 7.50 16.40 16.32
CA ASP A 10 7.57 15.51 17.46
C ASP A 10 7.53 14.05 17.00
N ASN A 11 8.74 13.48 16.91
CA ASN A 11 8.90 12.05 16.61
C ASN A 11 8.24 11.15 17.68
N ALA A 12 8.12 11.64 18.93
CA ALA A 12 7.46 10.88 19.99
C ALA A 12 5.96 10.75 19.75
N VAL A 13 5.30 11.80 19.22
CA VAL A 13 3.88 11.75 18.81
C VAL A 13 3.70 10.75 17.67
N ALA A 14 4.61 10.70 16.69
CA ALA A 14 4.52 9.71 15.61
C ALA A 14 4.58 8.27 16.17
N LYS A 15 5.49 8.01 17.10
CA LYS A 15 5.61 6.72 17.79
C LYS A 15 4.35 6.39 18.59
N GLU A 16 3.84 7.34 19.36
CA GLU A 16 2.63 7.16 20.18
C GLU A 16 1.41 6.81 19.31
N MET A 17 1.16 7.58 18.25
CA MET A 17 0.03 7.35 17.35
C MET A 17 0.15 6.03 16.59
N ALA A 18 1.34 5.66 16.13
CA ALA A 18 1.58 4.37 15.49
C ALA A 18 1.25 3.20 16.44
N ILE A 19 1.68 3.29 17.71
CA ILE A 19 1.37 2.28 18.73
C ILE A 19 -0.15 2.21 18.98
N LYS A 20 -0.84 3.33 19.14
CA LYS A 20 -2.29 3.38 19.40
C LYS A 20 -3.08 2.72 18.25
N ILE A 21 -2.77 3.06 17.00
CA ILE A 21 -3.42 2.45 15.83
C ILE A 21 -3.13 0.95 15.79
N ALA A 22 -1.88 0.54 15.94
CA ALA A 22 -1.47 -0.86 15.91
C ALA A 22 -2.13 -1.67 17.03
N ASP A 23 -2.18 -1.14 18.24
CA ASP A 23 -2.80 -1.79 19.40
C ASP A 23 -4.32 -1.93 19.23
N ARG A 24 -4.99 -0.94 18.64
CA ARG A 24 -6.40 -1.03 18.30
C ARG A 24 -6.66 -2.12 17.25
N ILE A 25 -5.83 -2.23 16.21
CA ILE A 25 -5.92 -3.29 15.21
C ILE A 25 -5.79 -4.66 15.88
N VAL A 26 -4.77 -4.85 16.72
CA VAL A 26 -4.52 -6.10 17.45
C VAL A 26 -5.70 -6.44 18.36
N ALA A 27 -6.19 -5.48 19.15
CA ALA A 27 -7.27 -5.68 20.11
C ALA A 27 -8.62 -5.99 19.45
N SER A 28 -8.87 -5.47 18.26
CA SER A 28 -10.13 -5.68 17.52
C SER A 28 -10.17 -6.96 16.68
N THR A 29 -9.06 -7.71 16.61
CA THR A 29 -8.99 -8.93 15.81
C THR A 29 -9.45 -10.15 16.60
N VAL A 30 -10.47 -10.84 16.09
CA VAL A 30 -11.01 -12.07 16.64
C VAL A 30 -10.77 -13.24 15.67
N TYR A 31 -10.35 -14.39 16.21
CA TYR A 31 -10.00 -15.59 15.43
C TYR A 31 -11.19 -16.55 15.39
N GLU A 32 -12.23 -16.12 14.69
CA GLU A 32 -13.51 -16.79 14.63
C GLU A 32 -14.10 -16.72 13.23
N PHE A 33 -15.07 -17.59 12.97
CA PHE A 33 -15.90 -17.55 11.78
C PHE A 33 -17.35 -17.26 12.18
N LYS A 34 -18.10 -16.63 11.29
CA LYS A 34 -19.49 -16.27 11.50
C LYS A 34 -20.31 -16.65 10.27
N ASP A 35 -21.39 -17.37 10.49
CA ASP A 35 -22.46 -17.48 9.50
C ASP A 35 -23.22 -16.15 9.48
N VAL A 36 -23.07 -15.38 8.41
CA VAL A 36 -23.67 -14.03 8.32
C VAL A 36 -25.19 -14.06 8.17
N LYS A 37 -25.78 -15.21 7.81
CA LYS A 37 -27.21 -15.38 7.68
C LYS A 37 -27.88 -15.67 9.02
N THR A 38 -27.27 -16.50 9.85
CA THR A 38 -27.83 -16.92 11.14
C THR A 38 -27.24 -16.17 12.33
N GLY A 39 -26.09 -15.50 12.15
CA GLY A 39 -25.34 -14.86 13.21
C GLY A 39 -24.51 -15.83 14.07
N LYS A 40 -24.58 -17.15 13.83
CA LYS A 40 -23.85 -18.15 14.62
C LYS A 40 -22.35 -18.01 14.44
N VAL A 41 -21.61 -18.03 15.56
CA VAL A 41 -20.15 -17.94 15.61
C VAL A 41 -19.53 -19.31 15.80
N TYR A 42 -18.37 -19.55 15.20
CA TYR A 42 -17.60 -20.78 15.24
C TYR A 42 -16.14 -20.47 15.53
N THR A 43 -15.56 -21.17 16.49
CA THR A 43 -14.11 -21.08 16.82
C THR A 43 -13.29 -22.15 16.09
N SER A 44 -13.94 -23.17 15.52
CA SER A 44 -13.36 -24.21 14.66
C SER A 44 -14.33 -24.54 13.52
N LEU A 45 -13.80 -24.95 12.38
CA LEU A 45 -14.54 -25.46 11.23
C LEU A 45 -14.50 -26.99 11.12
N ASP A 46 -14.00 -27.69 12.15
CA ASP A 46 -14.01 -29.14 12.22
C ASP A 46 -15.44 -29.67 12.18
N ASN A 47 -15.70 -30.61 11.27
CA ASN A 47 -17.02 -31.22 11.07
C ASN A 47 -18.17 -30.24 10.76
N VAL A 48 -17.86 -29.00 10.39
CA VAL A 48 -18.85 -28.01 9.96
C VAL A 48 -19.20 -28.25 8.48
N SER A 49 -20.50 -28.33 8.17
CA SER A 49 -20.97 -28.43 6.79
C SER A 49 -20.62 -27.20 5.98
N LEU A 50 -20.31 -27.39 4.68
CA LEU A 50 -19.98 -26.26 3.78
C LEU A 50 -21.16 -25.29 3.69
N ASN A 51 -20.89 -24.03 4.03
CA ASN A 51 -21.88 -22.96 4.07
C ASN A 51 -21.36 -21.74 3.31
N PRO A 52 -21.99 -21.32 2.19
CA PRO A 52 -21.58 -20.16 1.41
C PRO A 52 -21.72 -18.82 2.16
N ASP A 53 -22.43 -18.81 3.30
CA ASP A 53 -22.59 -17.63 4.14
C ASP A 53 -21.56 -17.56 5.30
N MET A 54 -20.63 -18.54 5.37
CA MET A 54 -19.55 -18.54 6.35
C MET A 54 -18.51 -17.46 6.00
N ARG A 55 -18.19 -16.60 6.98
CA ARG A 55 -17.18 -15.54 6.85
C ARG A 55 -16.18 -15.59 8.01
N VAL A 56 -14.95 -15.19 7.75
CA VAL A 56 -14.03 -14.81 8.84
C VAL A 56 -14.59 -13.59 9.57
N ASN A 57 -14.58 -13.62 10.91
CA ASN A 57 -15.25 -12.61 11.75
C ASN A 57 -14.32 -11.44 12.13
N SER A 58 -13.31 -11.16 11.31
CA SER A 58 -12.44 -9.98 11.46
C SER A 58 -12.00 -9.47 10.11
N LYS A 59 -12.09 -8.15 9.89
CA LYS A 59 -11.64 -7.51 8.65
C LYS A 59 -10.13 -7.67 8.44
N TYR A 60 -9.32 -7.75 9.50
CA TYR A 60 -7.87 -7.91 9.42
C TYR A 60 -7.41 -9.34 9.10
N LEU A 61 -8.31 -10.31 9.09
CA LEU A 61 -8.06 -11.68 8.67
C LEU A 61 -8.54 -11.94 7.23
N ASN A 62 -9.09 -10.95 6.53
CA ASN A 62 -9.41 -11.08 5.11
C ASN A 62 -8.13 -11.13 4.27
N TRP A 63 -8.12 -11.99 3.26
CA TRP A 63 -7.06 -12.01 2.26
C TRP A 63 -7.31 -10.91 1.24
N HIS A 64 -6.66 -9.77 1.43
CA HIS A 64 -6.83 -8.57 0.59
C HIS A 64 -5.56 -7.73 0.64
N TYR A 65 -5.19 -7.08 -0.45
CA TYR A 65 -3.96 -6.28 -0.53
C TYR A 65 -3.81 -5.26 0.60
N THR A 66 -4.91 -4.69 1.06
CA THR A 66 -4.91 -3.73 2.17
C THR A 66 -4.35 -4.32 3.46
N ASN A 67 -4.70 -5.57 3.77
CA ASN A 67 -4.12 -6.27 4.91
C ASN A 67 -2.65 -6.63 4.67
N GLY A 68 -2.23 -6.85 3.43
CA GLY A 68 -0.81 -6.99 3.10
C GLY A 68 -0.01 -5.75 3.46
N VAL A 69 -0.52 -4.56 3.12
CA VAL A 69 0.10 -3.28 3.51
C VAL A 69 0.11 -3.09 5.03
N THR A 70 -1.02 -3.41 5.69
CA THR A 70 -1.11 -3.33 7.16
C THR A 70 -0.14 -4.28 7.85
N ASN A 71 0.00 -5.51 7.36
CA ASN A 71 0.94 -6.49 7.91
C ASN A 71 2.40 -6.02 7.75
N MET A 72 2.76 -5.46 6.59
CA MET A 72 4.08 -4.85 6.40
C MET A 72 4.33 -3.71 7.39
N ALA A 73 3.36 -2.80 7.53
CA ALA A 73 3.45 -1.67 8.45
C ALA A 73 3.59 -2.10 9.92
N LEU A 74 2.87 -3.14 10.34
CA LEU A 74 2.97 -3.68 11.69
C LEU A 74 4.34 -4.31 11.97
N MET A 75 4.89 -5.08 11.01
CA MET A 75 6.24 -5.62 11.15
C MET A 75 7.30 -4.50 11.16
N GLU A 76 7.17 -3.51 10.26
CA GLU A 76 8.04 -2.32 10.23
C GLU A 76 7.99 -1.52 11.55
N LEU A 77 6.79 -1.38 12.15
CA LEU A 77 6.64 -0.76 13.48
C LEU A 77 7.34 -1.59 14.56
N GLY A 78 7.13 -2.92 14.55
CA GLY A 78 7.78 -3.83 15.49
C GLY A 78 9.29 -3.72 15.46
N ASP A 79 9.88 -3.70 14.27
CA ASP A 79 11.31 -3.51 14.06
C ASP A 79 11.77 -2.13 14.57
N LYS A 80 11.05 -1.07 14.20
CA LYS A 80 11.39 0.31 14.55
C LYS A 80 11.43 0.57 16.06
N ILE A 81 10.49 -0.01 16.81
CA ILE A 81 10.38 0.19 18.26
C ILE A 81 10.93 -0.99 19.09
N GLN A 82 11.52 -2.00 18.42
CA GLN A 82 12.05 -3.22 19.01
C GLN A 82 11.02 -3.98 19.88
N ASN A 83 9.79 -4.14 19.34
CA ASN A 83 8.69 -4.84 19.98
C ASN A 83 8.10 -5.92 19.08
N ARG A 84 8.34 -7.19 19.42
CA ARG A 84 7.88 -8.35 18.64
C ARG A 84 6.36 -8.57 18.64
N LYS A 85 5.61 -7.89 19.51
CA LYS A 85 4.15 -8.01 19.62
C LYS A 85 3.44 -7.94 18.25
N TYR A 86 3.89 -7.05 17.39
CA TYR A 86 3.25 -6.81 16.10
C TYR A 86 3.63 -7.86 15.06
N GLU A 87 4.87 -8.32 15.05
CA GLU A 87 5.29 -9.46 14.23
C GLU A 87 4.58 -10.75 14.67
N ASP A 88 4.53 -11.03 15.97
CA ASP A 88 3.81 -12.18 16.54
C ASP A 88 2.31 -12.16 16.17
N TYR A 89 1.71 -10.96 16.14
CA TYR A 89 0.34 -10.79 15.66
C TYR A 89 0.19 -11.15 14.18
N VAL A 90 1.07 -10.66 13.31
CA VAL A 90 1.05 -11.00 11.88
C VAL A 90 1.26 -12.50 11.69
N LEU A 91 2.21 -13.10 12.41
CA LEU A 91 2.45 -14.54 12.38
C LEU A 91 1.19 -15.33 12.79
N LYS A 92 0.54 -14.92 13.88
CA LYS A 92 -0.71 -15.54 14.34
C LYS A 92 -1.82 -15.46 13.28
N ASN A 93 -1.97 -14.29 12.63
CA ASN A 93 -2.93 -14.12 11.53
C ASN A 93 -2.65 -15.10 10.38
N MET A 94 -1.40 -15.19 9.93
CA MET A 94 -1.01 -16.08 8.84
C MET A 94 -1.17 -17.56 9.22
N LYS A 95 -0.81 -17.95 10.44
CA LYS A 95 -1.06 -19.32 10.94
C LYS A 95 -2.56 -19.66 11.00
N PHE A 96 -3.42 -18.73 11.38
CA PHE A 96 -4.87 -18.92 11.34
C PHE A 96 -5.41 -19.05 9.91
N ILE A 97 -4.94 -18.20 9.00
CA ILE A 97 -5.36 -18.24 7.59
C ILE A 97 -4.89 -19.54 6.92
N PHE A 98 -3.64 -19.95 7.14
CA PHE A 98 -3.04 -21.16 6.54
C PHE A 98 -3.23 -22.43 7.38
N ASP A 99 -4.05 -22.40 8.43
CA ASP A 99 -4.43 -23.61 9.16
C ASP A 99 -5.05 -24.63 8.22
N LYS A 100 -4.68 -25.91 8.37
CA LYS A 100 -5.10 -26.99 7.44
C LYS A 100 -6.60 -27.18 7.40
N THR A 101 -7.28 -27.13 8.54
CA THR A 101 -8.75 -27.25 8.63
C THR A 101 -9.43 -26.10 7.94
N ASN A 102 -8.99 -24.87 8.23
CA ASN A 102 -9.53 -23.65 7.65
C ASN A 102 -9.34 -23.62 6.15
N GLN A 103 -8.13 -23.91 5.66
CA GLN A 103 -7.84 -23.98 4.24
C GLN A 103 -8.64 -25.08 3.53
N SER A 104 -8.73 -26.29 4.12
CA SER A 104 -9.52 -27.38 3.56
C SER A 104 -11.00 -27.01 3.44
N TYR A 105 -11.57 -26.34 4.44
CA TYR A 105 -12.96 -25.92 4.43
C TYR A 105 -13.24 -24.91 3.31
N PHE A 106 -12.50 -23.81 3.27
CA PHE A 106 -12.75 -22.73 2.31
C PHE A 106 -12.34 -23.09 0.89
N HIS A 107 -11.31 -23.91 0.69
CA HIS A 107 -10.95 -24.41 -0.63
C HIS A 107 -12.06 -25.30 -1.23
N ARG A 108 -12.58 -26.26 -0.45
CA ARG A 108 -13.72 -27.08 -0.89
C ARG A 108 -14.97 -26.25 -1.18
N LEU A 109 -15.23 -25.23 -0.34
CA LEU A 109 -16.33 -24.30 -0.57
C LEU A 109 -16.16 -23.49 -1.83
N TYR A 110 -14.95 -23.00 -2.09
CA TYR A 110 -14.59 -22.30 -3.33
C TYR A 110 -14.80 -23.17 -4.56
N ASP A 111 -14.25 -24.39 -4.57
CA ASP A 111 -14.38 -25.33 -5.68
C ASP A 111 -15.82 -25.70 -5.97
N LYS A 112 -16.62 -25.96 -4.92
CA LYS A 112 -18.05 -26.24 -5.06
C LYS A 112 -18.76 -25.02 -5.69
N THR A 113 -18.57 -23.84 -5.12
CA THR A 113 -19.24 -22.60 -5.58
C THR A 113 -18.81 -22.24 -6.99
N PHE A 114 -17.54 -22.43 -7.33
CA PHE A 114 -17.03 -22.18 -8.68
C PHE A 114 -17.65 -23.13 -9.72
N ARG A 115 -17.76 -24.43 -9.40
CA ARG A 115 -18.40 -25.41 -10.29
C ARG A 115 -19.89 -25.13 -10.53
N GLU A 116 -20.60 -24.61 -9.51
CA GLU A 116 -22.02 -24.33 -9.56
C GLU A 116 -22.36 -22.97 -10.21
N GLY A 117 -21.52 -21.95 -10.04
CA GLY A 117 -21.83 -20.57 -10.45
C GLY A 117 -20.69 -19.80 -11.11
N GLY A 118 -19.54 -20.42 -11.35
CA GLY A 118 -18.38 -19.80 -11.97
C GLY A 118 -17.79 -18.61 -11.25
N TRP A 119 -17.04 -17.78 -11.99
CA TRP A 119 -16.34 -16.61 -11.45
C TRP A 119 -17.25 -15.56 -10.80
N ARG A 120 -18.52 -15.50 -11.15
CA ARG A 120 -19.47 -14.54 -10.58
C ARG A 120 -19.95 -14.90 -9.18
N ALA A 121 -19.87 -16.17 -8.81
CA ALA A 121 -20.36 -16.68 -7.52
C ALA A 121 -19.32 -16.60 -6.39
N VAL A 122 -18.04 -16.72 -6.71
CA VAL A 122 -16.96 -16.84 -5.70
C VAL A 122 -16.51 -15.54 -5.00
N PRO A 123 -16.65 -14.31 -5.56
CA PRO A 123 -16.09 -13.10 -4.93
C PRO A 123 -16.61 -12.80 -3.52
N ARG A 124 -17.77 -13.32 -3.15
CA ARG A 124 -18.34 -13.17 -1.80
C ARG A 124 -17.79 -14.15 -0.77
N LEU A 125 -17.02 -15.15 -1.18
CA LEU A 125 -16.48 -16.15 -0.25
C LEU A 125 -15.25 -15.61 0.49
N THR A 126 -15.12 -15.99 1.75
CA THR A 126 -13.89 -15.78 2.53
C THR A 126 -12.69 -16.37 1.79
N TRP A 127 -11.60 -15.62 1.73
CA TRP A 127 -10.32 -16.01 1.15
C TRP A 127 -10.36 -16.49 -0.31
N HIS A 128 -11.42 -16.14 -1.05
CA HIS A 128 -11.51 -16.51 -2.48
C HIS A 128 -10.30 -16.03 -3.30
N MET A 129 -9.64 -14.94 -2.88
CA MET A 129 -8.45 -14.38 -3.55
C MET A 129 -7.24 -15.32 -3.43
N ILE A 130 -7.09 -16.06 -2.32
CA ILE A 130 -6.04 -17.09 -2.16
C ILE A 130 -6.16 -18.15 -3.25
N TYR A 131 -7.39 -18.61 -3.49
CA TYR A 131 -7.66 -19.72 -4.43
C TYR A 131 -7.73 -19.23 -5.88
N ARG A 132 -8.19 -18.01 -6.09
CA ARG A 132 -8.19 -17.38 -7.42
C ARG A 132 -6.78 -17.09 -7.89
N ASN A 133 -6.00 -16.38 -7.09
CA ASN A 133 -4.60 -16.00 -7.31
C ASN A 133 -4.27 -15.60 -8.77
N LYS A 134 -5.11 -14.70 -9.36
CA LYS A 134 -5.03 -14.30 -10.77
C LYS A 134 -4.96 -12.79 -10.99
N ARG A 135 -4.85 -12.01 -9.91
CA ARG A 135 -4.78 -10.55 -9.98
C ARG A 135 -3.73 -10.08 -8.98
N LEU A 136 -3.07 -9.01 -9.29
CA LEU A 136 -2.13 -8.39 -8.36
C LEU A 136 -2.78 -8.00 -7.02
N ASP A 137 -4.05 -7.58 -7.03
CA ASP A 137 -4.83 -7.33 -5.80
C ASP A 137 -5.02 -8.59 -4.94
N ASP A 138 -5.00 -9.79 -5.56
CA ASP A 138 -5.17 -11.06 -4.84
C ASP A 138 -3.90 -11.46 -4.10
N ASN A 139 -2.73 -11.12 -4.65
CA ASN A 139 -1.49 -11.80 -4.29
C ASN A 139 -0.31 -10.87 -3.97
N GLY A 140 -0.19 -9.71 -4.62
CA GLY A 140 1.01 -8.88 -4.52
C GLY A 140 1.37 -8.45 -3.10
N PRO A 141 0.65 -7.49 -2.47
CA PRO A 141 1.01 -7.01 -1.13
C PRO A 141 0.87 -8.06 -0.03
N MET A 142 -0.10 -9.00 -0.15
CA MET A 142 -0.20 -10.12 0.81
C MET A 142 1.00 -11.04 0.67
N GLY A 143 1.40 -11.40 -0.56
CA GLY A 143 2.61 -12.15 -0.83
C GLY A 143 3.87 -11.42 -0.37
N ALA A 144 3.96 -10.10 -0.58
CA ALA A 144 5.06 -9.26 -0.10
C ALA A 144 5.22 -9.33 1.43
N SER A 145 4.12 -9.19 2.17
CA SER A 145 4.15 -9.34 3.64
C SER A 145 4.53 -10.75 4.06
N LEU A 146 4.08 -11.75 3.31
CA LEU A 146 4.37 -13.16 3.60
C LEU A 146 5.85 -13.51 3.33
N ILE A 147 6.48 -12.95 2.30
CA ILE A 147 7.93 -13.10 2.06
C ILE A 147 8.71 -12.62 3.28
N THR A 148 8.43 -11.40 3.76
CA THR A 148 9.11 -10.83 4.93
C THR A 148 8.92 -11.69 6.18
N LEU A 149 7.70 -12.18 6.40
CA LEU A 149 7.38 -13.04 7.53
C LEU A 149 8.08 -14.41 7.43
N ASN A 150 8.07 -15.04 6.23
CA ASN A 150 8.64 -16.37 6.01
C ASN A 150 10.15 -16.42 6.17
N GLN A 151 10.85 -15.31 5.92
CA GLN A 151 12.29 -15.22 6.21
C GLN A 151 12.59 -15.36 7.71
N ARG A 152 11.69 -14.89 8.58
CA ARG A 152 11.84 -14.90 10.02
C ARG A 152 11.22 -16.13 10.69
N HIS A 153 10.16 -16.64 10.09
CA HIS A 153 9.34 -17.78 10.55
C HIS A 153 9.05 -18.73 9.38
N PRO A 154 10.03 -19.53 8.95
CA PRO A 154 9.86 -20.43 7.81
C PRO A 154 8.66 -21.39 7.99
N ASP A 155 7.82 -21.51 6.96
CA ASP A 155 6.64 -22.36 6.93
C ASP A 155 6.38 -22.86 5.52
N ASP A 156 6.18 -24.15 5.34
CA ASP A 156 5.99 -24.79 4.02
C ASP A 156 4.75 -24.26 3.28
N ALA A 157 3.68 -23.94 4.01
CA ALA A 157 2.46 -23.40 3.39
C ALA A 157 2.68 -21.95 2.90
N PHE A 158 3.44 -21.16 3.65
CA PHE A 158 3.84 -19.81 3.25
C PHE A 158 4.74 -19.88 2.01
N GLN A 159 5.75 -20.72 2.05
CA GLN A 159 6.68 -20.91 0.94
C GLN A 159 5.96 -21.33 -0.34
N LYS A 160 5.07 -22.32 -0.26
CA LYS A 160 4.26 -22.76 -1.40
C LYS A 160 3.41 -21.64 -1.99
N TYR A 161 2.81 -20.80 -1.14
CA TYR A 161 2.02 -19.67 -1.62
C TYR A 161 2.91 -18.61 -2.30
N ILE A 162 4.08 -18.30 -1.73
CA ILE A 162 5.06 -17.37 -2.30
C ILE A 162 5.50 -17.86 -3.69
N GLU A 163 5.82 -19.14 -3.84
CA GLU A 163 6.21 -19.74 -5.13
C GLU A 163 5.11 -19.66 -6.19
N THR A 164 3.86 -19.97 -5.78
CA THR A 164 2.70 -19.85 -6.66
C THR A 164 2.47 -18.42 -7.12
N THR A 165 2.58 -17.47 -6.21
CA THR A 165 2.46 -16.03 -6.49
C THR A 165 3.60 -15.55 -7.38
N ASN A 166 4.84 -15.98 -7.10
CA ASN A 166 5.99 -15.65 -7.91
C ASN A 166 5.84 -16.13 -9.37
N HIS A 167 5.39 -17.37 -9.55
CA HIS A 167 5.09 -17.87 -10.89
C HIS A 167 4.01 -17.03 -11.58
N HIS A 168 2.94 -16.67 -10.86
CA HIS A 168 1.88 -15.86 -11.43
C HIS A 168 2.40 -14.48 -11.86
N ILE A 169 3.02 -13.72 -10.97
CA ILE A 169 3.46 -12.34 -11.25
C ILE A 169 4.55 -12.30 -12.33
N MET A 170 5.53 -13.22 -12.27
CA MET A 170 6.69 -13.19 -13.17
C MET A 170 6.43 -13.85 -14.54
N VAL A 171 5.46 -14.76 -14.63
CA VAL A 171 5.25 -15.56 -15.84
C VAL A 171 3.86 -15.44 -16.43
N SER A 172 2.81 -15.36 -15.59
CA SER A 172 1.42 -15.47 -16.04
C SER A 172 0.69 -14.13 -16.09
N GLU A 173 1.17 -13.11 -15.36
CA GLU A 173 0.52 -11.81 -15.33
C GLU A 173 0.58 -11.15 -16.72
N PRO A 174 -0.55 -10.63 -17.24
CA PRO A 174 -0.61 -10.02 -18.56
C PRO A 174 0.35 -8.83 -18.69
N ARG A 175 1.07 -8.79 -19.79
CA ARG A 175 2.05 -7.74 -20.09
C ARG A 175 1.92 -7.26 -21.53
N LEU A 176 2.17 -5.98 -21.73
CA LEU A 176 2.32 -5.39 -23.04
C LEU A 176 3.64 -5.86 -23.69
N ALA A 177 3.83 -5.53 -24.97
CA ALA A 177 5.03 -5.91 -25.74
C ALA A 177 6.34 -5.37 -25.14
N ASP A 178 6.29 -4.27 -24.39
CA ASP A 178 7.45 -3.68 -23.68
C ASP A 178 7.66 -4.24 -22.27
N GLY A 179 6.87 -5.26 -21.87
CA GLY A 179 6.93 -5.91 -20.58
C GLY A 179 6.10 -5.23 -19.48
N THR A 180 5.44 -4.12 -19.77
CA THR A 180 4.59 -3.42 -18.80
C THR A 180 3.39 -4.27 -18.41
N ILE A 181 3.15 -4.44 -17.12
CA ILE A 181 1.96 -5.14 -16.61
C ILE A 181 0.71 -4.32 -16.95
N ALA A 182 -0.31 -5.01 -17.50
CA ALA A 182 -1.58 -4.40 -17.87
C ALA A 182 -2.74 -5.32 -17.48
N ARG A 183 -3.86 -4.73 -17.09
CA ARG A 183 -5.05 -5.50 -16.66
C ARG A 183 -5.84 -6.05 -17.85
N LEU A 184 -6.37 -7.27 -17.66
CA LEU A 184 -7.43 -7.83 -18.52
C LEU A 184 -8.84 -7.60 -17.94
N TRP A 185 -8.93 -7.15 -16.70
CA TRP A 185 -10.21 -6.94 -16.00
C TRP A 185 -10.05 -5.81 -14.97
N PRO A 186 -11.07 -4.97 -14.71
CA PRO A 186 -12.43 -4.94 -15.29
C PRO A 186 -12.47 -4.38 -16.73
N HIS A 187 -11.42 -3.73 -17.18
CA HIS A 187 -11.25 -3.18 -18.51
C HIS A 187 -9.96 -3.75 -19.10
N GLU A 188 -10.08 -4.47 -20.21
CA GLU A 188 -8.93 -5.05 -20.89
C GLU A 188 -7.97 -3.97 -21.39
N ASN A 189 -6.69 -4.33 -21.48
CA ASN A 189 -5.63 -3.48 -22.01
C ASN A 189 -5.53 -2.11 -21.29
N THR A 190 -5.72 -2.10 -19.96
CA THR A 190 -5.55 -0.89 -19.14
C THR A 190 -4.36 -1.01 -18.20
N ILE A 191 -3.62 0.10 -18.05
CA ILE A 191 -2.57 0.28 -17.06
C ILE A 191 -3.13 1.12 -15.92
N TRP A 192 -3.09 0.61 -14.69
CA TRP A 192 -3.54 1.34 -13.50
C TRP A 192 -2.35 1.67 -12.62
N ALA A 193 -2.28 2.90 -12.14
CA ALA A 193 -1.21 3.35 -11.25
C ALA A 193 -1.07 2.49 -9.99
N ASP A 194 -2.19 1.93 -9.51
CA ASP A 194 -2.23 1.03 -8.35
C ASP A 194 -1.36 -0.22 -8.54
N ASP A 195 -1.32 -0.76 -9.76
CA ASP A 195 -0.62 -2.01 -10.06
C ASP A 195 0.91 -1.87 -9.94
N ALA A 196 1.43 -0.65 -9.99
CA ALA A 196 2.84 -0.42 -9.68
C ALA A 196 3.18 -0.92 -8.28
N PHE A 197 2.38 -0.58 -7.26
CA PHE A 197 2.62 -1.07 -5.91
C PHE A 197 2.26 -2.55 -5.77
N MET A 198 1.13 -2.96 -6.36
CA MET A 198 0.67 -4.34 -6.24
C MET A 198 1.70 -5.34 -6.78
N ALA A 199 2.42 -5.01 -7.86
CA ALA A 199 3.48 -5.85 -8.42
C ALA A 199 4.82 -5.62 -7.70
N VAL A 200 5.30 -4.37 -7.65
CA VAL A 200 6.67 -4.04 -7.25
C VAL A 200 6.93 -4.36 -5.78
N SER A 201 5.93 -4.25 -4.91
CA SER A 201 6.07 -4.63 -3.50
C SER A 201 6.46 -6.10 -3.31
N PHE A 202 5.94 -6.99 -4.14
CA PHE A 202 6.30 -8.41 -4.16
C PHE A 202 7.64 -8.63 -4.87
N ILE A 203 7.79 -8.12 -6.10
CA ILE A 203 8.94 -8.35 -6.96
C ILE A 203 10.23 -7.88 -6.29
N SER A 204 10.22 -6.67 -5.67
CA SER A 204 11.41 -6.14 -4.98
C SER A 204 11.84 -6.99 -3.79
N ARG A 205 10.89 -7.57 -3.03
CA ARG A 205 11.18 -8.49 -1.93
C ARG A 205 11.70 -9.84 -2.43
N MET A 206 11.19 -10.34 -3.55
CA MET A 206 11.79 -11.53 -4.18
C MET A 206 13.25 -11.26 -4.59
N GLY A 207 13.55 -10.08 -5.12
CA GLY A 207 14.93 -9.68 -5.41
C GLY A 207 15.82 -9.66 -4.16
N GLU A 208 15.31 -9.12 -3.06
CA GLU A 208 16.01 -9.04 -1.78
C GLU A 208 16.32 -10.45 -1.22
N VAL A 209 15.35 -11.38 -1.23
CA VAL A 209 15.53 -12.70 -0.63
C VAL A 209 16.30 -13.68 -1.50
N THR A 210 16.24 -13.53 -2.83
CA THR A 210 16.93 -14.44 -3.77
C THR A 210 18.28 -13.91 -4.24
N GLY A 211 18.50 -12.60 -4.18
CA GLY A 211 19.65 -11.93 -4.78
C GLY A 211 19.64 -11.91 -6.31
N GLU A 212 18.56 -12.40 -6.96
CA GLU A 212 18.50 -12.51 -8.41
C GLU A 212 18.17 -11.15 -9.07
N LYS A 213 19.07 -10.69 -9.92
CA LYS A 213 18.96 -9.41 -10.64
C LYS A 213 17.67 -9.25 -11.43
N LYS A 214 17.12 -10.33 -12.00
CA LYS A 214 15.89 -10.31 -12.82
C LYS A 214 14.70 -9.63 -12.13
N TYR A 215 14.58 -9.77 -10.80
CA TYR A 215 13.50 -9.15 -10.03
C TYR A 215 13.68 -7.63 -9.94
N PHE A 216 14.90 -7.17 -9.70
CA PHE A 216 15.19 -5.73 -9.68
C PHE A 216 15.07 -5.11 -11.06
N ASP A 217 15.51 -5.82 -12.12
CA ASP A 217 15.31 -5.41 -13.50
C ASP A 217 13.84 -5.22 -13.83
N ASP A 218 12.99 -6.22 -13.48
CA ASP A 218 11.55 -6.13 -13.75
C ASP A 218 10.88 -5.03 -12.92
N ALA A 219 11.15 -4.96 -11.62
CA ALA A 219 10.60 -3.91 -10.76
C ALA A 219 10.95 -2.49 -11.25
N ALA A 220 12.20 -2.26 -11.65
CA ALA A 220 12.64 -0.97 -12.20
C ALA A 220 11.96 -0.68 -13.54
N ASN A 221 11.87 -1.67 -14.42
CA ASN A 221 11.15 -1.54 -15.69
C ASN A 221 9.68 -1.20 -15.48
N GLN A 222 9.01 -1.83 -14.49
CA GLN A 222 7.62 -1.49 -14.18
C GLN A 222 7.51 -0.01 -13.77
N ILE A 223 8.31 0.48 -12.83
CA ILE A 223 8.28 1.89 -12.38
C ILE A 223 8.51 2.84 -13.56
N LEU A 224 9.52 2.62 -14.38
CA LEU A 224 9.86 3.50 -15.50
C LEU A 224 8.81 3.43 -16.62
N ASN A 225 8.26 2.26 -16.90
CA ASN A 225 7.21 2.10 -17.88
C ASN A 225 5.88 2.72 -17.42
N TYR A 226 5.48 2.52 -16.15
CA TYR A 226 4.29 3.20 -15.60
C TYR A 226 4.44 4.72 -15.72
N THR A 227 5.64 5.26 -15.53
CA THR A 227 5.91 6.69 -15.76
C THR A 227 5.70 7.07 -17.21
N ARG A 228 6.19 6.27 -18.15
CA ARG A 228 6.01 6.53 -19.59
C ARG A 228 4.54 6.60 -20.00
N TYR A 229 3.68 5.74 -19.40
CA TYR A 229 2.27 5.66 -19.76
C TYR A 229 1.36 6.61 -18.97
N LEU A 230 1.70 6.93 -17.72
CA LEU A 230 0.77 7.61 -16.81
C LEU A 230 1.16 9.03 -16.44
N TRP A 231 2.42 9.44 -16.73
CA TRP A 231 2.89 10.76 -16.32
C TRP A 231 2.22 11.89 -17.09
N CYS A 232 1.77 12.92 -16.38
CA CYS A 232 1.31 14.19 -16.95
C CYS A 232 2.41 15.25 -16.81
N PRO A 233 3.16 15.57 -17.87
CA PRO A 233 4.27 16.50 -17.78
C PRO A 233 3.87 17.91 -17.34
N GLU A 234 2.70 18.38 -17.74
CA GLU A 234 2.18 19.73 -17.46
C GLU A 234 1.87 19.87 -15.97
N LYS A 235 1.37 18.80 -15.33
CA LYS A 235 0.98 18.78 -13.91
C LYS A 235 2.03 18.18 -13.00
N GLN A 236 2.96 17.38 -13.55
CA GLN A 236 3.99 16.65 -12.81
C GLN A 236 3.40 15.65 -11.77
N ILE A 237 2.32 15.00 -12.12
CA ILE A 237 1.64 13.94 -11.37
C ILE A 237 1.09 12.90 -12.34
N TYR A 238 0.75 11.73 -11.82
CA TYR A 238 0.24 10.63 -12.64
C TYR A 238 -1.26 10.68 -12.81
N TYR A 239 -1.73 10.28 -13.99
CA TYR A 239 -3.10 9.85 -14.20
C TYR A 239 -3.36 8.53 -13.47
N HIS A 240 -4.61 8.29 -13.07
CA HIS A 240 -5.01 7.03 -12.43
C HIS A 240 -4.83 5.83 -13.35
N CYS A 241 -5.15 5.98 -14.64
CA CYS A 241 -5.04 4.90 -15.61
C CYS A 241 -4.74 5.40 -17.02
N TYR A 242 -4.34 4.44 -17.87
CA TYR A 242 -4.16 4.61 -19.30
C TYR A 242 -4.83 3.45 -20.05
N HIS A 243 -5.57 3.76 -21.10
CA HIS A 243 -6.23 2.80 -22.00
C HIS A 243 -5.34 2.60 -23.22
N THR A 244 -4.76 1.40 -23.38
CA THR A 244 -3.76 1.15 -24.45
C THR A 244 -4.39 1.03 -25.83
N ASP A 245 -5.67 0.63 -25.92
CA ASP A 245 -6.38 0.42 -27.17
C ASP A 245 -6.63 1.74 -27.94
N ASN A 246 -7.09 2.77 -27.21
CA ASN A 246 -7.36 4.10 -27.78
C ASN A 246 -6.27 5.13 -27.46
N LYS A 247 -5.25 4.73 -26.67
CA LYS A 247 -4.12 5.59 -26.25
C LYS A 247 -4.55 6.83 -25.47
N GLU A 248 -5.55 6.68 -24.60
CA GLU A 248 -6.09 7.77 -23.80
C GLU A 248 -5.82 7.57 -22.31
N HIS A 249 -5.53 8.67 -21.63
CA HIS A 249 -5.46 8.71 -20.19
C HIS A 249 -6.87 8.72 -19.57
N GLY A 250 -6.97 8.18 -18.36
CA GLY A 250 -8.14 8.40 -17.53
C GLY A 250 -8.28 9.87 -17.10
N VAL A 251 -9.44 10.23 -16.59
CA VAL A 251 -9.80 11.63 -16.30
C VAL A 251 -9.24 12.18 -14.98
N ALA A 252 -8.65 11.35 -14.14
CA ALA A 252 -8.36 11.70 -12.75
C ALA A 252 -6.88 11.60 -12.40
N HIS A 253 -6.39 12.62 -11.68
CA HIS A 253 -5.13 12.57 -10.92
C HIS A 253 -5.43 12.19 -9.47
N TRP A 254 -5.87 10.94 -9.28
CA TRP A 254 -6.29 10.45 -7.98
C TRP A 254 -5.12 10.34 -7.00
N SER A 255 -5.29 10.89 -5.80
CA SER A 255 -4.23 11.01 -4.78
C SER A 255 -3.63 9.63 -4.42
N ARG A 256 -4.47 8.66 -4.05
CA ARG A 256 -4.01 7.32 -3.65
C ARG A 256 -3.31 6.57 -4.80
N ALA A 257 -3.74 6.73 -6.06
CA ALA A 257 -3.06 6.15 -7.21
C ALA A 257 -1.63 6.67 -7.35
N ASN A 258 -1.45 8.00 -7.23
CA ASN A 258 -0.13 8.62 -7.17
C ASN A 258 0.68 8.13 -5.97
N GLY A 259 0.04 7.97 -4.82
CA GLY A 259 0.66 7.45 -3.61
C GLY A 259 1.18 6.02 -3.78
N TRP A 260 0.45 5.16 -4.50
CA TRP A 260 0.89 3.79 -4.77
C TRP A 260 2.20 3.73 -5.57
N ILE A 261 2.32 4.50 -6.66
CA ILE A 261 3.57 4.57 -7.43
C ILE A 261 4.71 5.09 -6.54
N PHE A 262 4.45 6.10 -5.72
CA PHE A 262 5.46 6.69 -4.86
C PHE A 262 5.97 5.71 -3.80
N MET A 263 5.06 4.98 -3.14
CA MET A 263 5.41 3.92 -2.19
C MET A 263 6.15 2.76 -2.87
N ALA A 264 5.71 2.36 -4.07
CA ALA A 264 6.36 1.30 -4.84
C ALA A 264 7.80 1.64 -5.17
N THR A 265 8.03 2.88 -5.62
CA THR A 265 9.37 3.37 -5.97
C THR A 265 10.27 3.43 -4.73
N ALA A 266 9.75 3.92 -3.59
CA ALA A 266 10.49 3.94 -2.33
C ALA A 266 10.82 2.52 -1.82
N ASP A 267 9.86 1.58 -1.93
CA ASP A 267 10.07 0.17 -1.55
C ASP A 267 11.14 -0.51 -2.43
N LEU A 268 11.13 -0.21 -3.72
CA LEU A 268 12.14 -0.71 -4.65
C LEU A 268 13.53 -0.15 -4.31
N LEU A 269 13.65 1.17 -4.19
CA LEU A 269 14.93 1.84 -3.91
C LEU A 269 15.57 1.38 -2.60
N ALA A 270 14.75 1.07 -1.59
CA ALA A 270 15.23 0.57 -0.30
C ALA A 270 15.87 -0.83 -0.37
N ARG A 271 15.58 -1.60 -1.41
CA ARG A 271 16.04 -2.99 -1.58
C ARG A 271 16.97 -3.19 -2.74
N MET A 272 16.86 -2.33 -3.75
CA MET A 272 17.65 -2.42 -4.98
C MET A 272 19.14 -2.17 -4.68
N PRO A 273 20.05 -3.01 -5.17
CA PRO A 273 21.48 -2.79 -4.99
C PRO A 273 21.93 -1.41 -5.46
N GLU A 274 22.85 -0.79 -4.72
CA GLU A 274 23.35 0.55 -5.04
C GLU A 274 24.00 0.64 -6.43
N ASN A 275 24.66 -0.42 -6.87
CA ASN A 275 25.31 -0.52 -8.17
C ASN A 275 24.39 -1.01 -9.30
N HIS A 276 23.08 -1.08 -9.08
CA HIS A 276 22.16 -1.53 -10.12
C HIS A 276 22.07 -0.51 -11.25
N PRO A 277 22.19 -0.93 -12.53
CA PRO A 277 22.32 0.02 -13.68
C PRO A 277 21.14 1.00 -13.81
N MET A 278 19.95 0.60 -13.39
CA MET A 278 18.74 1.44 -13.51
C MET A 278 18.43 2.27 -12.24
N ARG A 279 19.24 2.13 -11.17
CA ARG A 279 18.96 2.79 -9.89
C ARG A 279 18.89 4.31 -10.00
N GLU A 280 19.80 4.91 -10.73
CA GLU A 280 19.83 6.36 -10.92
C GLU A 280 18.56 6.87 -11.64
N ASP A 281 18.07 6.16 -12.65
CA ASP A 281 16.86 6.53 -13.38
C ASP A 281 15.61 6.39 -12.47
N VAL A 282 15.57 5.37 -11.62
CA VAL A 282 14.51 5.20 -10.62
C VAL A 282 14.55 6.33 -9.58
N ILE A 283 15.74 6.75 -9.11
CA ILE A 283 15.91 7.91 -8.21
C ILE A 283 15.43 9.20 -8.88
N LYS A 284 15.81 9.46 -10.11
CA LYS A 284 15.36 10.64 -10.88
C LYS A 284 13.84 10.66 -11.01
N ASN A 285 13.25 9.51 -11.31
CA ASN A 285 11.78 9.37 -11.36
C ASN A 285 11.11 9.67 -10.00
N PHE A 286 11.69 9.16 -8.91
CA PHE A 286 11.23 9.44 -7.56
C PHE A 286 11.30 10.93 -7.21
N GLN A 287 12.41 11.60 -7.54
CA GLN A 287 12.61 13.04 -7.34
C GLN A 287 11.61 13.88 -8.14
N MET A 288 11.36 13.49 -9.38
CA MET A 288 10.39 14.14 -10.26
C MET A 288 8.98 14.06 -9.66
N GLN A 289 8.58 12.89 -9.19
CA GLN A 289 7.27 12.70 -8.54
C GLN A 289 7.20 13.45 -7.21
N ALA A 290 8.24 13.41 -6.37
CA ALA A 290 8.31 14.15 -5.11
C ALA A 290 8.09 15.65 -5.32
N SER A 291 8.75 16.23 -6.34
CA SER A 291 8.58 17.63 -6.71
C SER A 291 7.15 17.94 -7.17
N GLY A 292 6.56 17.03 -7.96
CA GLY A 292 5.18 17.16 -8.41
C GLY A 292 4.20 17.14 -7.25
N VAL A 293 4.24 16.12 -6.39
CA VAL A 293 3.29 16.02 -5.28
C VAL A 293 3.45 17.15 -4.27
N ALA A 294 4.66 17.63 -4.01
CA ALA A 294 4.90 18.75 -3.10
C ALA A 294 4.14 20.03 -3.51
N ARG A 295 3.95 20.26 -4.82
CA ARG A 295 3.21 21.41 -5.34
C ARG A 295 1.71 21.38 -5.03
N TYR A 296 1.16 20.18 -4.80
CA TYR A 296 -0.28 19.99 -4.54
C TYR A 296 -0.60 19.77 -3.07
N GLN A 297 0.37 19.99 -2.16
CA GLN A 297 0.10 19.92 -0.74
C GLN A 297 -0.85 21.06 -0.33
N GLY A 298 -1.97 20.70 0.29
CA GLY A 298 -2.95 21.68 0.78
C GLY A 298 -2.43 22.47 1.98
N LYS A 299 -3.07 23.58 2.27
CA LYS A 299 -2.70 24.51 3.37
C LYS A 299 -2.68 23.86 4.75
N ASN A 300 -3.48 22.80 4.94
CA ASN A 300 -3.54 22.03 6.19
C ASN A 300 -2.50 20.89 6.22
N GLY A 301 -1.65 20.78 5.21
CA GLY A 301 -0.62 19.74 5.08
C GLY A 301 -1.07 18.48 4.39
N LEU A 302 -2.37 18.21 4.26
CA LEU A 302 -2.90 17.05 3.54
C LEU A 302 -3.01 17.34 2.03
N TRP A 303 -3.15 16.25 1.26
CA TRP A 303 -3.47 16.31 -0.15
C TRP A 303 -4.94 15.98 -0.39
N HIS A 304 -5.48 16.58 -1.44
CA HIS A 304 -6.86 16.39 -1.83
C HIS A 304 -7.08 15.04 -2.54
N GLN A 305 -8.30 14.54 -2.55
CA GLN A 305 -8.73 13.30 -3.22
C GLN A 305 -8.31 13.28 -4.69
N LEU A 306 -8.46 14.41 -5.38
CA LEU A 306 -7.92 14.69 -6.69
C LEU A 306 -6.83 15.74 -6.55
N LEU A 307 -5.57 15.39 -6.85
CA LEU A 307 -4.42 16.25 -6.55
C LEU A 307 -4.52 17.64 -7.18
N ASP A 308 -5.02 17.71 -8.40
CA ASP A 308 -5.17 18.95 -9.17
C ASP A 308 -6.51 19.68 -8.93
N LYS A 309 -7.26 19.31 -7.88
CA LYS A 309 -8.59 19.84 -7.55
C LYS A 309 -8.67 20.18 -6.05
N GLU A 310 -8.36 21.43 -5.72
CA GLU A 310 -8.37 21.92 -4.32
C GLU A 310 -9.77 21.95 -3.68
N ASP A 311 -10.84 21.86 -4.49
CA ASP A 311 -12.22 21.77 -4.06
C ASP A 311 -12.68 20.33 -3.78
N SER A 312 -11.87 19.32 -4.06
CA SER A 312 -12.13 17.96 -3.59
C SER A 312 -11.71 17.81 -2.12
N TYR A 313 -12.28 16.83 -1.41
CA TYR A 313 -11.96 16.65 0.02
C TYR A 313 -10.50 16.22 0.25
N GLU A 314 -9.96 16.57 1.44
CA GLU A 314 -8.66 16.08 1.91
C GLU A 314 -8.72 14.59 2.25
N GLU A 315 -7.79 13.80 1.70
CA GLU A 315 -7.78 12.34 1.80
C GLU A 315 -6.52 11.85 2.51
N ILE A 316 -6.70 11.07 3.59
CA ILE A 316 -5.57 10.69 4.45
C ILE A 316 -4.69 9.59 3.83
N THR A 317 -5.23 8.69 3.01
CA THR A 317 -4.46 7.53 2.52
C THR A 317 -3.36 7.95 1.57
N GLY A 318 -3.70 8.72 0.52
CA GLY A 318 -2.72 9.27 -0.41
C GLY A 318 -1.74 10.21 0.28
N SER A 319 -2.25 11.05 1.18
CA SER A 319 -1.41 11.94 2.00
C SER A 319 -0.36 11.17 2.81
N SER A 320 -0.75 10.07 3.44
CA SER A 320 0.17 9.23 4.21
C SER A 320 1.24 8.58 3.31
N MET A 321 0.86 8.15 2.11
CA MET A 321 1.81 7.57 1.16
C MET A 321 2.86 8.60 0.72
N PHE A 322 2.47 9.87 0.57
CA PHE A 322 3.42 10.94 0.24
C PHE A 322 4.33 11.25 1.43
N VAL A 323 3.78 11.35 2.64
CA VAL A 323 4.59 11.53 3.87
C VAL A 323 5.60 10.40 4.03
N PHE A 324 5.16 9.14 3.86
CA PHE A 324 6.04 7.97 3.90
C PHE A 324 7.22 8.10 2.91
N GLY A 325 6.90 8.31 1.63
CA GLY A 325 7.94 8.34 0.58
C GLY A 325 8.88 9.54 0.72
N ILE A 326 8.36 10.72 1.08
CA ILE A 326 9.19 11.92 1.26
C ILE A 326 10.11 11.76 2.47
N ALA A 327 9.59 11.34 3.63
CA ALA A 327 10.40 11.14 4.83
C ALA A 327 11.50 10.10 4.59
N LYS A 328 11.14 8.95 3.99
CA LYS A 328 12.09 7.92 3.61
C LYS A 328 13.11 8.44 2.60
N GLY A 329 12.68 9.11 1.55
CA GLY A 329 13.57 9.64 0.52
C GLY A 329 14.59 10.64 1.04
N VAL A 330 14.23 11.47 2.02
CA VAL A 330 15.19 12.36 2.70
C VAL A 330 16.17 11.58 3.57
N LYS A 331 15.68 10.61 4.36
CA LYS A 331 16.54 9.79 5.23
C LYS A 331 17.57 8.99 4.44
N GLU A 332 17.19 8.44 3.31
CA GLU A 332 18.03 7.63 2.43
C GLU A 332 18.87 8.48 1.45
N GLY A 333 18.75 9.81 1.49
CA GLY A 333 19.49 10.71 0.62
C GLY A 333 19.05 10.72 -0.86
N TRP A 334 17.88 10.19 -1.17
CA TRP A 334 17.32 10.25 -2.53
C TRP A 334 16.67 11.59 -2.84
N LEU A 335 16.23 12.33 -1.81
CA LEU A 335 15.66 13.67 -1.91
C LEU A 335 16.53 14.69 -1.20
N HIS A 336 16.44 15.94 -1.69
CA HIS A 336 17.07 17.08 -1.00
C HIS A 336 16.50 17.21 0.43
N PRO A 337 17.34 17.53 1.44
CA PRO A 337 16.89 17.62 2.84
C PRO A 337 15.68 18.52 3.09
N ASP A 338 15.50 19.58 2.30
CA ASP A 338 14.38 20.53 2.46
C ASP A 338 13.01 19.89 2.20
N PHE A 339 12.94 18.78 1.49
CA PHE A 339 11.69 18.04 1.34
C PHE A 339 11.12 17.55 2.68
N ILE A 340 11.95 17.46 3.73
CA ILE A 340 11.47 17.06 5.06
C ILE A 340 10.41 18.02 5.61
N TYR A 341 10.43 19.29 5.20
CA TYR A 341 9.40 20.25 5.55
C TYR A 341 8.01 19.80 5.06
N VAL A 342 7.94 19.32 3.82
CA VAL A 342 6.69 18.78 3.22
C VAL A 342 6.19 17.57 4.02
N ALA A 343 7.09 16.67 4.42
CA ALA A 343 6.72 15.52 5.23
C ALA A 343 6.17 15.93 6.61
N TRP A 344 6.79 16.89 7.29
CA TRP A 344 6.31 17.39 8.59
C TRP A 344 4.97 18.14 8.49
N GLN A 345 4.74 18.90 7.42
CA GLN A 345 3.43 19.50 7.16
C GLN A 345 2.37 18.43 6.92
N GLY A 346 2.70 17.41 6.10
CA GLY A 346 1.82 16.27 5.86
C GLY A 346 1.50 15.49 7.14
N PHE A 347 2.50 15.22 7.97
CA PHE A 347 2.33 14.58 9.28
C PHE A 347 1.38 15.35 10.19
N LYS A 348 1.54 16.68 10.28
CA LYS A 348 0.61 17.53 11.03
C LYS A 348 -0.81 17.42 10.50
N GLY A 349 -0.98 17.45 9.18
CA GLY A 349 -2.28 17.24 8.54
C GLY A 349 -2.88 15.87 8.88
N MET A 350 -2.07 14.82 8.84
CA MET A 350 -2.51 13.46 9.23
C MET A 350 -3.02 13.41 10.67
N LEU A 351 -2.34 14.04 11.62
CA LEU A 351 -2.77 14.09 13.03
C LEU A 351 -4.17 14.70 13.19
N SER A 352 -4.60 15.60 12.31
CA SER A 352 -5.96 16.16 12.34
C SER A 352 -7.05 15.16 11.96
N LYS A 353 -6.68 14.03 11.37
CA LYS A 353 -7.60 12.95 10.95
C LYS A 353 -7.45 11.69 11.82
N ILE A 354 -6.61 11.73 12.85
CA ILE A 354 -6.39 10.64 13.79
C ILE A 354 -6.87 11.09 15.18
N SER A 355 -7.78 10.32 15.79
CA SER A 355 -8.25 10.61 17.14
C SER A 355 -7.20 10.31 18.20
N GLU A 356 -7.39 10.80 19.43
CA GLU A 356 -6.55 10.48 20.59
C GLU A 356 -6.48 8.98 20.88
N ASN A 357 -7.49 8.22 20.47
CA ASN A 357 -7.55 6.76 20.64
C ASN A 357 -6.94 5.98 19.45
N GLY A 358 -6.44 6.68 18.43
CA GLY A 358 -5.87 6.08 17.24
C GLY A 358 -6.90 5.69 16.17
N ASP A 359 -8.14 6.24 16.23
CA ASP A 359 -9.09 6.06 15.14
C ASP A 359 -8.71 6.95 13.96
N VAL A 360 -8.74 6.39 12.77
CA VAL A 360 -8.31 7.05 11.51
C VAL A 360 -9.53 7.35 10.67
N THR A 361 -9.77 8.62 10.36
CA THR A 361 -10.88 9.10 9.53
C THR A 361 -10.43 9.52 8.12
N ALA A 362 -11.36 9.95 7.28
CA ALA A 362 -11.10 10.45 5.92
C ALA A 362 -10.39 9.44 4.98
N ILE A 363 -10.58 8.15 5.19
CA ILE A 363 -10.06 7.08 4.33
C ILE A 363 -11.03 6.88 3.15
N CYS A 364 -10.60 7.19 1.94
CA CYS A 364 -11.39 6.92 0.73
C CYS A 364 -11.59 5.42 0.54
N VAL A 365 -12.84 5.01 0.29
CA VAL A 365 -13.15 3.60 -0.03
C VAL A 365 -12.47 3.11 -1.31
N GLY A 366 -12.53 1.81 -1.59
CA GLY A 366 -12.05 1.21 -2.83
C GLY A 366 -12.58 1.95 -4.06
N THR A 367 -11.70 2.31 -4.98
CA THR A 367 -12.01 3.20 -6.11
C THR A 367 -11.45 2.60 -7.40
N GLY A 368 -12.35 2.25 -8.32
CA GLY A 368 -11.98 1.82 -9.67
C GLY A 368 -11.83 3.00 -10.63
N ILE A 369 -11.44 2.72 -11.87
CA ILE A 369 -11.41 3.72 -12.93
C ILE A 369 -12.83 4.02 -13.44
N MET A 370 -13.11 5.29 -13.65
CA MET A 370 -14.39 5.76 -14.20
C MET A 370 -14.17 6.94 -15.15
N PRO A 371 -15.00 7.10 -16.16
CA PRO A 371 -14.84 8.14 -17.18
C PRO A 371 -15.26 9.55 -16.72
N SER A 372 -15.65 9.73 -15.45
CA SER A 372 -16.11 11.00 -14.90
C SER A 372 -15.39 11.37 -13.62
N THR A 373 -14.88 12.60 -13.54
CA THR A 373 -14.29 13.16 -12.31
C THR A 373 -15.34 13.26 -11.19
N VAL A 374 -16.63 13.43 -11.50
CA VAL A 374 -17.72 13.47 -10.50
C VAL A 374 -17.74 12.20 -9.65
N PHE A 375 -17.42 11.04 -10.23
CA PHE A 375 -17.30 9.80 -9.48
C PHE A 375 -16.21 9.90 -8.38
N TYR A 376 -15.04 10.44 -8.72
CA TYR A 376 -13.94 10.59 -7.77
C TYR A 376 -14.23 11.62 -6.67
N TYR A 377 -14.87 12.76 -7.03
CA TYR A 377 -15.29 13.77 -6.07
C TYR A 377 -16.24 13.21 -5.00
N ASN A 378 -17.13 12.30 -5.39
CA ASN A 378 -18.17 11.77 -4.53
C ASN A 378 -17.85 10.40 -3.93
N ARG A 379 -16.57 9.96 -3.97
CA ARG A 379 -16.20 8.74 -3.25
C ARG A 379 -16.40 8.92 -1.76
N PRO A 380 -17.16 8.03 -1.09
CA PRO A 380 -17.32 8.12 0.35
C PRO A 380 -16.01 7.82 1.07
N THR A 381 -15.92 8.29 2.31
CA THR A 381 -14.84 7.95 3.24
C THR A 381 -15.36 7.04 4.34
N GLN A 382 -14.46 6.26 4.91
CA GLN A 382 -14.73 5.39 6.04
C GLN A 382 -13.71 5.64 7.15
N GLU A 383 -14.11 5.30 8.37
CA GLU A 383 -13.25 5.31 9.54
C GLU A 383 -12.66 3.92 9.77
N ASN A 384 -11.39 3.88 10.15
CA ASN A 384 -10.69 2.64 10.49
C ASN A 384 -10.76 1.57 9.38
N ASP A 385 -10.72 1.99 8.12
CA ASP A 385 -10.72 1.05 6.99
C ASP A 385 -9.28 0.58 6.70
N PRO A 386 -9.05 -0.74 6.52
CA PRO A 386 -7.73 -1.26 6.14
C PRO A 386 -7.12 -0.62 4.87
N MET A 387 -7.95 0.03 4.03
CA MET A 387 -7.51 0.78 2.86
C MET A 387 -6.51 1.88 3.20
N GLY A 388 -6.68 2.55 4.36
CA GLY A 388 -5.84 3.66 4.80
C GLY A 388 -4.95 3.33 6.00
N GLU A 389 -5.33 2.38 6.86
CA GLU A 389 -4.59 2.11 8.10
C GLU A 389 -3.14 1.68 7.87
N GLY A 390 -2.92 0.81 6.87
CA GLY A 390 -1.56 0.38 6.51
C GLY A 390 -0.67 1.54 6.04
N PRO A 391 -1.09 2.35 5.05
CA PRO A 391 -0.36 3.55 4.64
C PRO A 391 -0.11 4.55 5.77
N VAL A 392 -1.12 4.82 6.62
CA VAL A 392 -0.98 5.71 7.78
C VAL A 392 0.09 5.19 8.75
N LEU A 393 0.06 3.90 9.09
CA LEU A 393 1.08 3.28 9.95
C LEU A 393 2.48 3.39 9.33
N ARG A 394 2.66 3.12 8.03
CA ARG A 394 3.95 3.23 7.36
C ARG A 394 4.50 4.66 7.42
N ALA A 395 3.63 5.66 7.19
CA ALA A 395 4.02 7.06 7.32
C ALA A 395 4.45 7.41 8.74
N LEU A 396 3.68 7.00 9.74
CA LEU A 396 4.02 7.23 11.15
C LEU A 396 5.35 6.56 11.53
N VAL A 397 5.59 5.34 11.05
CA VAL A 397 6.85 4.60 11.28
C VAL A 397 8.07 5.37 10.73
N GLU A 398 7.96 5.94 9.52
CA GLU A 398 9.04 6.75 8.96
C GLU A 398 9.24 8.06 9.72
N MET A 399 8.17 8.64 10.28
CA MET A 399 8.23 9.88 11.06
C MET A 399 8.81 9.68 12.47
N ILE A 400 8.93 8.44 13.01
CA ILE A 400 9.52 8.16 14.34
C ILE A 400 10.96 8.67 14.46
N ASP A 401 11.72 8.62 13.39
CA ASP A 401 13.12 9.05 13.32
C ASP A 401 13.40 10.00 12.15
N ALA A 402 12.37 10.64 11.62
CA ALA A 402 12.52 11.64 10.58
C ALA A 402 13.40 12.80 11.06
N PRO A 403 14.32 13.29 10.23
CA PRO A 403 15.14 14.45 10.59
C PRO A 403 14.25 15.67 10.83
N LYS A 404 14.70 16.56 11.74
CA LYS A 404 14.02 17.83 11.98
C LYS A 404 14.32 18.79 10.85
N TYR A 405 13.29 19.51 10.43
CA TYR A 405 13.50 20.68 9.58
C TYR A 405 14.06 21.82 10.45
N THR A 406 15.22 22.32 10.08
CA THR A 406 15.82 23.52 10.68
C THR A 406 15.81 24.59 9.59
N GLU A 407 15.16 25.73 9.89
CA GLU A 407 15.28 26.90 9.00
C GLU A 407 16.75 27.23 8.83
N ILE A 408 17.19 27.25 7.58
CA ILE A 408 18.54 27.72 7.23
C ILE A 408 18.55 29.20 7.53
N SER A 409 19.42 29.68 8.44
CA SER A 409 19.56 31.10 8.70
C SER A 409 19.96 31.81 7.38
N ALA A 410 19.55 33.08 7.25
CA ALA A 410 19.94 33.87 6.08
C ALA A 410 21.47 33.90 5.85
N ASN A 411 22.25 33.72 6.91
CA ASN A 411 23.70 33.64 6.86
C ASN A 411 24.21 32.32 6.28
N ASP A 412 23.53 31.19 6.54
CA ASP A 412 23.90 29.87 6.00
C ASP A 412 23.63 29.78 4.50
N GLN A 413 22.69 30.57 3.97
CA GLN A 413 22.44 30.65 2.51
C GLN A 413 23.62 31.28 1.75
N TYR A 414 24.31 32.27 2.33
CA TYR A 414 25.45 32.92 1.70
C TYR A 414 26.71 32.04 1.66
N ASP A 415 26.91 31.18 2.65
CA ASP A 415 28.08 30.30 2.72
C ASP A 415 27.98 29.08 1.79
N ARG A 416 26.76 28.70 1.35
CA ARG A 416 26.56 27.59 0.38
C ARG A 416 26.68 28.00 -1.09
N ILE A 417 26.77 29.29 -1.39
CA ILE A 417 26.91 29.85 -2.76
C ILE A 417 28.38 30.14 -3.08
N LYS A 418 29.30 30.00 -2.13
CA LYS A 418 30.73 30.06 -2.30
C LYS A 418 31.34 28.67 -2.50
#